data_919f4078e95502b5a53a03eb4164ab20
#
_entry.id   919f4078e95502b5a53a03eb4164ab20
#
_cell.length_a   1.000
_cell.length_b   1.000
_cell.length_c   1.000
_cell.angle_alpha   90.00
_cell.angle_beta   90.00
_cell.angle_gamma   90.00
#
_symmetry.space_group_name_H-M   'P 1'
#
loop_
_entity.id
_entity.type
_entity.pdbx_description
1 polymer ?
#
loop_
_entity_poly.entity_id
_entity_poly.type
_entity_poly.pdbx_seq_one_letter_code
_entity_poly.pdbx_strand_id
1 'polypeptide(L)'
;MVKLDNVTEGVLDVINDNKFSQTGAFNLRENGTSICHGDSEHIKIKKKTDKPGIDIYIDGKTDGEAVYIPVVLSKSGMTDLVYNDFYVEDGADVRIVAGCGIHNSGCNESRHDGIHTFHVGKNANVRYEEKHYGEGNGTGARVLNPVTNIFVGENSVFTLDTAQIKGVDSTVRETLSLIHISEPT
;
A
#
# COMPACT_ATOMS: atom_id res chain seq x y z
N MET A 1 -15.14 -14.03 3.13
CA MET A 1 -14.97 -13.02 2.06
C MET A 1 -16.04 -11.94 2.22
N VAL A 2 -15.63 -10.67 2.19
CA VAL A 2 -16.56 -9.54 2.17
C VAL A 2 -17.07 -9.36 0.75
N LYS A 3 -18.39 -9.13 0.60
CA LYS A 3 -18.99 -8.80 -0.70
C LYS A 3 -18.72 -7.32 -1.00
N LEU A 4 -18.13 -7.03 -2.14
CA LEU A 4 -17.83 -5.69 -2.60
C LEU A 4 -18.91 -5.21 -3.57
N ASP A 5 -19.03 -3.90 -3.76
CA ASP A 5 -19.84 -3.34 -4.82
C ASP A 5 -19.07 -3.28 -6.16
N ASN A 6 -19.78 -3.07 -7.26
CA ASN A 6 -19.20 -3.09 -8.60
C ASN A 6 -18.16 -1.97 -8.82
N VAL A 7 -18.28 -0.84 -8.11
CA VAL A 7 -17.34 0.29 -8.23
C VAL A 7 -16.02 -0.10 -7.57
N THR A 8 -16.10 -0.61 -6.34
CA THR A 8 -14.93 -1.06 -5.59
C THR A 8 -14.23 -2.21 -6.32
N GLU A 9 -14.98 -3.20 -6.84
CA GLU A 9 -14.41 -4.30 -7.64
C GLU A 9 -13.70 -3.76 -8.89
N GLY A 10 -14.34 -2.88 -9.66
CA GLY A 10 -13.72 -2.31 -10.87
C GLY A 10 -12.45 -1.53 -10.60
N VAL A 11 -12.39 -0.75 -9.52
CA VAL A 11 -11.17 -0.04 -9.12
C VAL A 11 -10.08 -1.02 -8.70
N LEU A 12 -10.42 -2.05 -7.89
CA LEU A 12 -9.48 -3.08 -7.45
C LEU A 12 -8.85 -3.83 -8.61
N ASP A 13 -9.62 -4.17 -9.63
CA ASP A 13 -9.12 -4.86 -10.83
C ASP A 13 -8.03 -4.04 -11.54
N VAL A 14 -8.24 -2.73 -11.64
CA VAL A 14 -7.26 -1.84 -12.29
C VAL A 14 -5.98 -1.70 -11.47
N ILE A 15 -6.09 -1.43 -10.17
CA ILE A 15 -4.91 -1.16 -9.32
C ILE A 15 -4.12 -2.42 -8.95
N ASN A 16 -4.68 -3.61 -9.18
CA ASN A 16 -4.01 -4.89 -8.87
C ASN A 16 -3.85 -5.81 -10.11
N ASP A 17 -4.03 -5.30 -11.33
CA ASP A 17 -3.94 -6.09 -12.57
C ASP A 17 -4.82 -7.35 -12.58
N ASN A 18 -6.02 -7.28 -12.02
CA ASN A 18 -6.94 -8.42 -11.83
C ASN A 18 -6.35 -9.58 -11.00
N LYS A 19 -5.37 -9.32 -10.14
CA LYS A 19 -4.68 -10.34 -9.34
C LYS A 19 -5.07 -10.34 -7.86
N PHE A 20 -5.82 -9.33 -7.42
CA PHE A 20 -6.24 -9.26 -6.03
C PHE A 20 -7.27 -10.35 -5.73
N SER A 21 -7.06 -11.05 -4.64
CA SER A 21 -8.04 -11.96 -4.04
C SER A 21 -8.04 -11.79 -2.53
N GLN A 22 -9.17 -12.07 -1.89
CA GLN A 22 -9.27 -12.04 -0.43
C GLN A 22 -8.69 -13.33 0.18
N THR A 23 -7.46 -13.69 -0.20
CA THR A 23 -6.73 -14.89 0.26
C THR A 23 -5.26 -14.56 0.47
N GLY A 24 -4.59 -15.30 1.34
CA GLY A 24 -3.20 -15.03 1.70
C GLY A 24 -3.05 -13.75 2.53
N ALA A 25 -1.90 -13.10 2.43
CA ALA A 25 -1.63 -11.87 3.15
C ALA A 25 -2.22 -10.66 2.39
N PHE A 26 -3.21 -10.02 2.97
CA PHE A 26 -3.82 -8.82 2.39
C PHE A 26 -4.51 -7.95 3.44
N ASN A 27 -4.67 -6.65 3.15
CA ASN A 27 -5.54 -5.74 3.88
C ASN A 27 -6.28 -4.83 2.90
N LEU A 28 -7.58 -5.03 2.74
CA LEU A 28 -8.43 -4.18 1.93
C LEU A 28 -8.97 -3.02 2.75
N ARG A 29 -8.66 -1.81 2.30
CA ARG A 29 -9.13 -0.57 2.90
C ARG A 29 -10.12 0.11 1.96
N GLU A 30 -11.31 0.42 2.47
CA GLU A 30 -12.35 1.09 1.71
C GLU A 30 -12.89 2.28 2.49
N ASN A 31 -12.97 3.44 1.85
CA ASN A 31 -13.53 4.67 2.44
C ASN A 31 -13.05 4.96 3.86
N GLY A 32 -11.73 4.90 4.06
CA GLY A 32 -11.08 5.21 5.34
C GLY A 32 -11.08 4.08 6.37
N THR A 33 -11.58 2.89 6.02
CA THR A 33 -11.70 1.76 6.96
C THR A 33 -11.10 0.48 6.38
N SER A 34 -10.32 -0.26 7.18
CA SER A 34 -9.93 -1.64 6.84
C SER A 34 -11.17 -2.54 6.98
N ILE A 35 -11.72 -3.00 5.87
CA ILE A 35 -12.97 -3.79 5.84
C ILE A 35 -12.73 -5.29 5.96
N CYS A 36 -11.58 -5.77 5.50
CA CYS A 36 -11.14 -7.15 5.72
C CYS A 36 -9.62 -7.26 5.55
N HIS A 37 -9.05 -8.26 6.19
CA HIS A 37 -7.64 -8.62 6.04
C HIS A 37 -7.47 -10.13 6.18
N GLY A 38 -6.34 -10.64 5.73
CA GLY A 38 -5.90 -12.01 5.90
C GLY A 38 -4.40 -12.06 6.14
N ASP A 39 -3.99 -13.09 6.82
CA ASP A 39 -2.59 -13.45 7.04
C ASP A 39 -2.18 -14.61 6.14
N SER A 40 -0.89 -14.78 5.91
CA SER A 40 -0.32 -16.00 5.39
C SER A 40 0.51 -16.73 6.48
N GLU A 41 1.23 -17.77 6.09
CA GLU A 41 2.13 -18.48 7.01
C GLU A 41 3.22 -17.53 7.53
N HIS A 42 3.85 -16.76 6.61
CA HIS A 42 5.04 -15.95 6.88
C HIS A 42 4.76 -14.43 6.95
N ILE A 43 3.54 -13.98 6.66
CA ILE A 43 3.18 -12.57 6.71
C ILE A 43 1.98 -12.36 7.63
N LYS A 44 2.16 -11.50 8.65
CA LYS A 44 1.13 -11.17 9.65
C LYS A 44 0.78 -9.69 9.61
N ILE A 45 -0.52 -9.39 9.60
CA ILE A 45 -1.04 -8.02 9.53
C ILE A 45 -1.77 -7.70 10.83
N LYS A 46 -1.36 -6.60 11.48
CA LYS A 46 -2.00 -6.10 12.71
C LYS A 46 -2.50 -4.69 12.51
N LYS A 47 -3.73 -4.44 12.93
CA LYS A 47 -4.29 -3.09 12.96
C LYS A 47 -3.57 -2.26 14.03
N LYS A 48 -3.19 -1.03 13.69
CA LYS A 48 -2.68 -0.06 14.67
C LYS A 48 -3.77 0.36 15.64
N THR A 49 -3.38 0.66 16.87
CA THR A 49 -4.30 1.09 17.94
C THR A 49 -4.22 2.58 18.24
N ASP A 50 -3.14 3.24 17.83
CA ASP A 50 -2.83 4.65 18.12
C ASP A 50 -3.20 5.60 16.98
N LYS A 51 -3.27 5.08 15.74
CA LYS A 51 -3.55 5.86 14.52
C LYS A 51 -4.13 4.96 13.43
N PRO A 52 -4.78 5.53 12.39
CA PRO A 52 -5.26 4.73 11.25
C PRO A 52 -4.10 4.04 10.53
N GLY A 53 -4.20 2.73 10.30
CA GLY A 53 -3.18 1.97 9.59
C GLY A 53 -2.94 0.57 10.13
N ILE A 54 -1.88 -0.05 9.61
CA ILE A 54 -1.51 -1.43 9.92
C ILE A 54 0.00 -1.56 10.13
N ASP A 55 0.38 -2.56 10.91
CA ASP A 55 1.73 -3.10 11.00
C ASP A 55 1.78 -4.43 10.27
N ILE A 56 2.74 -4.58 9.37
CA ILE A 56 2.92 -5.78 8.55
C ILE A 56 4.26 -6.41 8.93
N TYR A 57 4.21 -7.61 9.47
CA TYR A 57 5.38 -8.38 9.89
C TYR A 57 5.66 -9.47 8.87
N ILE A 58 6.83 -9.44 8.26
CA ILE A 58 7.28 -10.33 7.19
C ILE A 58 8.48 -11.12 7.72
N ASP A 59 8.26 -12.40 7.90
CA ASP A 59 9.20 -13.37 8.46
C ASP A 59 10.34 -13.65 7.45
N GLY A 60 11.55 -13.90 7.95
CA GLY A 60 12.75 -14.15 7.15
C GLY A 60 12.70 -15.42 6.29
N LYS A 61 11.67 -16.27 6.44
CA LYS A 61 11.43 -17.44 5.58
C LYS A 61 10.54 -17.15 4.38
N THR A 62 10.04 -15.91 4.27
CA THR A 62 9.26 -15.48 3.11
C THR A 62 10.11 -15.58 1.85
N ASP A 63 9.62 -16.31 0.84
CA ASP A 63 10.31 -16.59 -0.42
C ASP A 63 9.40 -16.24 -1.61
N GLY A 64 9.52 -15.00 -2.12
CA GLY A 64 8.73 -14.51 -3.25
C GLY A 64 7.23 -14.34 -2.97
N GLU A 65 6.81 -14.42 -1.72
CA GLU A 65 5.40 -14.26 -1.33
C GLU A 65 4.93 -12.83 -1.53
N ALA A 66 3.65 -12.65 -1.85
CA ALA A 66 3.07 -11.33 -2.04
C ALA A 66 2.11 -10.94 -0.91
N VAL A 67 2.15 -9.66 -0.51
CA VAL A 67 1.14 -9.02 0.31
C VAL A 67 0.45 -7.90 -0.44
N TYR A 68 -0.89 -7.86 -0.39
CA TYR A 68 -1.70 -6.86 -1.07
C TYR A 68 -2.32 -5.89 -0.07
N ILE A 69 -2.14 -4.60 -0.26
CA ILE A 69 -2.72 -3.55 0.60
C ILE A 69 -3.50 -2.51 -0.24
N PRO A 70 -4.52 -2.92 -0.99
CA PRO A 70 -5.28 -1.99 -1.81
C PRO A 70 -6.12 -1.03 -0.97
N VAL A 71 -6.27 0.20 -1.49
CA VAL A 71 -7.13 1.25 -0.95
C VAL A 71 -8.09 1.73 -2.04
N VAL A 72 -9.38 1.79 -1.71
CA VAL A 72 -10.40 2.34 -2.59
C VAL A 72 -11.19 3.42 -1.87
N LEU A 73 -11.27 4.61 -2.46
CA LEU A 73 -12.20 5.65 -2.07
C LEU A 73 -13.30 5.74 -3.14
N SER A 74 -14.54 5.42 -2.77
CA SER A 74 -15.70 5.46 -3.65
C SER A 74 -16.71 6.56 -3.31
N LYS A 75 -16.48 7.29 -2.21
CA LYS A 75 -17.34 8.39 -1.75
C LYS A 75 -16.68 9.73 -2.03
N SER A 76 -17.44 10.65 -2.63
CA SER A 76 -17.00 12.04 -2.83
C SER A 76 -16.80 12.76 -1.50
N GLY A 77 -15.77 13.62 -1.42
CA GLY A 77 -15.48 14.42 -0.22
C GLY A 77 -14.76 13.66 0.89
N MET A 78 -14.22 12.48 0.59
CA MET A 78 -13.45 11.70 1.56
C MET A 78 -12.00 12.16 1.65
N THR A 79 -11.50 12.31 2.89
CA THR A 79 -10.07 12.41 3.18
C THR A 79 -9.66 11.24 4.02
N ASP A 80 -8.72 10.45 3.53
CA ASP A 80 -8.17 9.28 4.20
C ASP A 80 -6.66 9.43 4.40
N LEU A 81 -6.22 9.41 5.65
CA LEU A 81 -4.81 9.42 6.04
C LEU A 81 -4.50 8.09 6.71
N VAL A 82 -3.48 7.37 6.22
CA VAL A 82 -3.13 6.04 6.74
C VAL A 82 -1.64 5.88 6.94
N TYR A 83 -1.25 5.16 7.98
CA TYR A 83 0.13 4.85 8.36
C TYR A 83 0.34 3.35 8.31
N ASN A 84 1.18 2.87 7.40
CA ASN A 84 1.52 1.45 7.29
C ASN A 84 3.01 1.26 7.53
N ASP A 85 3.35 0.45 8.53
CA ASP A 85 4.73 0.11 8.85
C ASP A 85 4.99 -1.35 8.48
N PHE A 86 6.07 -1.57 7.75
CA PHE A 86 6.50 -2.88 7.27
C PHE A 86 7.78 -3.27 8.00
N TYR A 87 7.74 -4.39 8.70
CA TYR A 87 8.87 -4.98 9.40
C TYR A 87 9.30 -6.23 8.66
N VAL A 88 10.36 -6.10 7.87
CA VAL A 88 10.91 -7.18 7.03
C VAL A 88 12.12 -7.76 7.74
N GLU A 89 12.04 -9.03 8.13
CA GLU A 89 13.13 -9.73 8.80
C GLU A 89 14.31 -10.01 7.85
N ASP A 90 15.44 -10.37 8.44
CA ASP A 90 16.65 -10.73 7.72
C ASP A 90 16.40 -11.91 6.76
N GLY A 91 16.84 -11.77 5.52
CA GLY A 91 16.75 -12.80 4.49
C GLY A 91 15.41 -12.95 3.77
N ALA A 92 14.39 -12.21 4.16
CA ALA A 92 13.07 -12.29 3.50
C ALA A 92 13.11 -11.81 2.04
N ASP A 93 12.39 -12.52 1.16
CA ASP A 93 12.08 -12.11 -0.21
C ASP A 93 10.58 -11.88 -0.34
N VAL A 94 10.16 -10.64 -0.55
CA VAL A 94 8.74 -10.26 -0.53
C VAL A 94 8.37 -9.28 -1.62
N ARG A 95 7.18 -9.48 -2.18
CA ARG A 95 6.52 -8.53 -3.08
C ARG A 95 5.36 -7.84 -2.36
N ILE A 96 5.36 -6.52 -2.32
CA ILE A 96 4.31 -5.71 -1.67
C ILE A 96 3.59 -4.92 -2.75
N VAL A 97 2.27 -5.10 -2.85
CA VAL A 97 1.43 -4.44 -3.86
C VAL A 97 0.48 -3.48 -3.17
N ALA A 98 0.74 -2.19 -3.35
CA ALA A 98 -0.07 -1.10 -2.82
C ALA A 98 -0.77 -0.35 -3.96
N GLY A 99 -1.99 -0.72 -4.25
CA GLY A 99 -2.82 -0.02 -5.22
C GLY A 99 -3.74 0.97 -4.51
N CYS A 100 -3.76 2.23 -4.97
CA CYS A 100 -4.67 3.25 -4.47
C CYS A 100 -5.56 3.77 -5.60
N GLY A 101 -6.88 3.67 -5.42
CA GLY A 101 -7.86 4.10 -6.43
C GLY A 101 -8.94 5.00 -5.84
N ILE A 102 -9.31 6.03 -6.57
CA ILE A 102 -10.38 6.96 -6.21
C ILE A 102 -11.43 6.98 -7.31
N HIS A 103 -12.65 6.56 -6.97
CA HIS A 103 -13.84 6.83 -7.78
C HIS A 103 -14.54 8.06 -7.19
N ASN A 104 -14.58 9.17 -7.95
CA ASN A 104 -15.27 10.38 -7.51
C ASN A 104 -16.36 10.78 -8.48
N SER A 105 -17.63 10.59 -8.07
CA SER A 105 -18.83 10.97 -8.84
C SER A 105 -19.46 12.28 -8.37
N GLY A 106 -18.89 12.95 -7.36
CA GLY A 106 -19.40 14.18 -6.77
C GLY A 106 -18.56 15.42 -7.10
N CYS A 107 -18.86 16.50 -6.41
CA CYS A 107 -18.19 17.80 -6.62
C CYS A 107 -17.10 18.14 -5.59
N ASN A 108 -16.97 17.36 -4.53
CA ASN A 108 -15.96 17.58 -3.49
C ASN A 108 -14.69 16.78 -3.77
N GLU A 109 -13.54 17.31 -3.36
CA GLU A 109 -12.27 16.61 -3.44
C GLU A 109 -12.30 15.30 -2.64
N SER A 110 -11.78 14.23 -3.23
CA SER A 110 -11.48 12.98 -2.52
C SER A 110 -9.97 12.79 -2.50
N ARG A 111 -9.41 12.48 -1.32
CA ARG A 111 -7.98 12.48 -1.06
C ARG A 111 -7.56 11.28 -0.24
N HIS A 112 -6.46 10.65 -0.65
CA HIS A 112 -5.79 9.62 0.13
C HIS A 112 -4.31 9.99 0.31
N ASP A 113 -3.88 10.04 1.56
CA ASP A 113 -2.50 10.27 1.98
C ASP A 113 -1.98 8.99 2.65
N GLY A 114 -1.19 8.22 1.92
CA GLY A 114 -0.57 7.00 2.41
C GLY A 114 0.86 7.25 2.91
N ILE A 115 1.13 7.01 4.18
CA ILE A 115 2.48 7.08 4.76
C ILE A 115 2.95 5.66 5.02
N HIS A 116 3.96 5.24 4.28
CA HIS A 116 4.51 3.89 4.31
C HIS A 116 5.94 3.93 4.83
N THR A 117 6.22 3.16 5.87
CA THR A 117 7.55 3.07 6.47
C THR A 117 8.04 1.63 6.41
N PHE A 118 9.18 1.42 5.77
CA PHE A 118 9.80 0.11 5.59
C PHE A 118 11.03 -0.02 6.47
N HIS A 119 11.03 -0.99 7.37
CA HIS A 119 12.17 -1.42 8.17
C HIS A 119 12.67 -2.75 7.58
N VAL A 120 13.69 -2.67 6.74
CA VAL A 120 14.21 -3.84 6.00
C VAL A 120 15.46 -4.37 6.71
N GLY A 121 15.40 -5.62 7.11
CA GLY A 121 16.50 -6.36 7.72
C GLY A 121 17.67 -6.59 6.76
N LYS A 122 18.67 -7.38 7.16
CA LYS A 122 19.86 -7.70 6.35
C LYS A 122 19.55 -8.79 5.33
N ASN A 123 20.27 -8.74 4.20
CA ASN A 123 20.17 -9.75 3.13
C ASN A 123 18.74 -9.99 2.63
N ALA A 124 17.86 -9.01 2.78
CA ALA A 124 16.46 -9.08 2.35
C ALA A 124 16.28 -8.49 0.95
N ASN A 125 15.25 -8.95 0.24
CA ASN A 125 14.85 -8.46 -1.06
C ASN A 125 13.39 -8.00 -1.01
N VAL A 126 13.15 -6.70 -1.18
CA VAL A 126 11.80 -6.13 -1.14
C VAL A 126 11.48 -5.50 -2.47
N ARG A 127 10.40 -5.94 -3.11
CA ARG A 127 9.82 -5.27 -4.25
C ARG A 127 8.50 -4.63 -3.86
N TYR A 128 8.47 -3.29 -3.83
CA TYR A 128 7.28 -2.49 -3.53
C TYR A 128 6.71 -1.90 -4.82
N GLU A 129 5.50 -2.30 -5.17
CA GLU A 129 4.76 -1.84 -6.34
C GLU A 129 3.60 -0.95 -5.90
N GLU A 130 3.60 0.29 -6.35
CA GLU A 130 2.55 1.26 -6.03
C GLU A 130 1.85 1.73 -7.31
N LYS A 131 0.52 1.63 -7.33
CA LYS A 131 -0.31 2.02 -8.47
C LYS A 131 -1.37 3.02 -8.06
N HIS A 132 -1.50 4.08 -8.83
CA HIS A 132 -2.48 5.13 -8.62
C HIS A 132 -3.46 5.19 -9.78
N TYR A 133 -4.75 5.25 -9.44
CA TYR A 133 -5.84 5.30 -10.40
C TYR A 133 -6.94 6.24 -9.93
N GLY A 134 -7.48 7.02 -10.86
CA GLY A 134 -8.65 7.87 -10.62
C GLY A 134 -9.70 7.66 -11.69
N GLU A 135 -10.96 7.66 -11.29
CA GLU A 135 -12.11 7.58 -12.20
C GLU A 135 -13.34 8.32 -11.63
N GLY A 136 -14.44 8.21 -12.32
CA GLY A 136 -15.70 8.86 -11.99
C GLY A 136 -15.95 10.12 -12.82
N ASN A 137 -17.20 10.48 -12.95
CA ASN A 137 -17.68 11.60 -13.77
C ASN A 137 -17.93 12.88 -12.96
N GLY A 138 -17.58 12.88 -11.67
CA GLY A 138 -17.70 14.06 -10.83
C GLY A 138 -16.64 15.14 -11.14
N THR A 139 -16.90 16.36 -10.68
CA THR A 139 -15.99 17.50 -10.84
C THR A 139 -15.01 17.66 -9.69
N GLY A 140 -15.21 16.94 -8.60
CA GLY A 140 -14.30 16.94 -7.45
C GLY A 140 -12.96 16.28 -7.77
N ALA A 141 -11.86 16.90 -7.32
CA ALA A 141 -10.51 16.39 -7.57
C ALA A 141 -10.26 15.02 -6.91
N ARG A 142 -9.40 14.23 -7.52
CA ARG A 142 -8.86 12.95 -7.03
C ARG A 142 -7.39 13.14 -6.71
N VAL A 143 -7.06 13.13 -5.42
CA VAL A 143 -5.74 13.47 -4.91
C VAL A 143 -5.10 12.27 -4.21
N LEU A 144 -3.89 11.90 -4.62
CA LEU A 144 -3.12 10.79 -4.07
C LEU A 144 -1.71 11.26 -3.71
N ASN A 145 -1.39 11.36 -2.41
CA ASN A 145 -0.10 11.83 -1.94
C ASN A 145 0.61 10.72 -1.13
N PRO A 146 1.46 9.93 -1.76
CA PRO A 146 2.23 8.92 -1.07
C PRO A 146 3.49 9.52 -0.42
N VAL A 147 3.77 9.06 0.80
CA VAL A 147 5.05 9.26 1.50
C VAL A 147 5.65 7.89 1.76
N THR A 148 6.89 7.69 1.34
CA THR A 148 7.60 6.41 1.50
C THR A 148 8.92 6.63 2.23
N ASN A 149 9.03 6.07 3.43
CA ASN A 149 10.24 6.07 4.23
C ASN A 149 10.86 4.68 4.19
N ILE A 150 12.14 4.57 3.83
CA ILE A 150 12.81 3.28 3.60
C ILE A 150 14.09 3.24 4.41
N PHE A 151 14.17 2.29 5.35
CA PHE A 151 15.37 1.98 6.13
C PHE A 151 15.87 0.61 5.70
N VAL A 152 17.01 0.56 4.99
CA VAL A 152 17.53 -0.65 4.36
C VAL A 152 18.73 -1.20 5.13
N GLY A 153 18.63 -2.46 5.56
CA GLY A 153 19.72 -3.19 6.20
C GLY A 153 20.84 -3.59 5.23
N GLU A 154 21.93 -4.06 5.78
CA GLU A 154 23.14 -4.46 5.06
C GLU A 154 22.84 -5.55 4.00
N ASN A 155 23.42 -5.42 2.81
CA ASN A 155 23.28 -6.35 1.68
C ASN A 155 21.83 -6.58 1.21
N SER A 156 20.91 -5.69 1.52
CA SER A 156 19.50 -5.79 1.11
C SER A 156 19.22 -4.97 -0.13
N VAL A 157 18.19 -5.38 -0.85
CA VAL A 157 17.70 -4.68 -2.05
C VAL A 157 16.26 -4.23 -1.81
N PHE A 158 15.99 -2.96 -2.09
CA PHE A 158 14.64 -2.41 -2.12
C PHE A 158 14.35 -1.82 -3.49
N THR A 159 13.36 -2.36 -4.17
CA THR A 159 12.91 -1.88 -5.48
C THR A 159 11.56 -1.17 -5.31
N LEU A 160 11.48 0.09 -5.75
CA LEU A 160 10.24 0.87 -5.77
C LEU A 160 9.77 1.04 -7.21
N ASP A 161 8.68 0.37 -7.57
CA ASP A 161 7.99 0.51 -8.85
C ASP A 161 6.72 1.34 -8.66
N THR A 162 6.59 2.47 -9.36
CA THR A 162 5.41 3.32 -9.26
C THR A 162 4.74 3.54 -10.60
N ALA A 163 3.42 3.44 -10.65
CA ALA A 163 2.63 3.68 -11.85
C ALA A 163 1.46 4.62 -11.56
N GLN A 164 1.45 5.74 -12.26
CA GLN A 164 0.30 6.63 -12.37
C GLN A 164 -0.51 6.20 -13.59
N ILE A 165 -1.60 5.46 -13.39
CA ILE A 165 -2.33 4.84 -14.51
C ILE A 165 -3.11 5.89 -15.29
N LYS A 166 -4.08 6.56 -14.66
CA LYS A 166 -4.82 7.72 -15.19
C LYS A 166 -5.73 8.35 -14.13
N GLY A 167 -6.30 9.50 -14.44
CA GLY A 167 -7.46 10.10 -13.74
C GLY A 167 -7.16 10.65 -12.35
N VAL A 168 -5.91 10.68 -11.92
CA VAL A 168 -5.48 11.39 -10.71
C VAL A 168 -5.21 12.83 -11.09
N ASP A 169 -5.87 13.77 -10.40
CA ASP A 169 -5.80 15.20 -10.73
C ASP A 169 -4.57 15.87 -10.08
N SER A 170 -4.15 15.37 -8.93
CA SER A 170 -2.96 15.87 -8.22
C SER A 170 -2.28 14.77 -7.42
N THR A 171 -0.94 14.82 -7.39
CA THR A 171 -0.11 13.96 -6.55
C THR A 171 1.14 14.71 -6.08
N VAL A 172 1.45 14.58 -4.80
CA VAL A 172 2.75 14.97 -4.23
C VAL A 172 3.37 13.70 -3.65
N ARG A 173 4.50 13.29 -4.21
CA ARG A 173 5.24 12.10 -3.77
C ARG A 173 6.47 12.53 -2.99
N GLU A 174 6.64 11.97 -1.81
CA GLU A 174 7.85 12.11 -1.02
C GLU A 174 8.47 10.74 -0.78
N THR A 175 9.78 10.63 -0.99
CA THR A 175 10.52 9.40 -0.74
C THR A 175 11.80 9.72 0.01
N LEU A 176 11.97 9.12 1.19
CA LEU A 176 13.18 9.18 2.00
C LEU A 176 13.75 7.77 2.09
N SER A 177 15.02 7.61 1.67
CA SER A 177 15.75 6.35 1.78
C SER A 177 17.00 6.54 2.64
N LEU A 178 17.14 5.74 3.71
CA LEU A 178 18.31 5.67 4.57
C LEU A 178 18.92 4.27 4.46
N ILE A 179 20.14 4.22 3.93
CA ILE A 179 20.93 3.00 3.83
C ILE A 179 21.83 2.94 5.06
N HIS A 180 21.84 1.81 5.76
CA HIS A 180 22.74 1.63 6.90
C HIS A 180 24.19 1.53 6.40
N ILE A 181 24.95 2.60 6.57
CA ILE A 181 26.40 2.58 6.39
C ILE A 181 26.95 2.13 7.74
N SER A 182 27.50 0.91 7.82
CA SER A 182 28.30 0.51 8.97
C SER A 182 29.53 1.43 9.04
N GLU A 183 29.74 2.10 10.17
CA GLU A 183 30.97 2.85 10.38
C GLU A 183 32.15 1.87 10.21
N PRO A 184 33.24 2.29 9.53
CA PRO A 184 34.42 1.46 9.46
C PRO A 184 34.99 1.33 10.86
N THR A 185 35.14 0.10 11.33
CA THR A 185 35.81 -0.27 12.58
C THR A 185 37.30 0.05 12.50
#